data_59ddcfb43f5b423a8aecb289cce92c05
#
_entry.id   59ddcfb43f5b423a8aecb289cce92c05
#
_cell.length_a   1.000
_cell.length_b   1.000
_cell.length_c   1.000
_cell.angle_alpha   90.00
_cell.angle_beta   90.00
_cell.angle_gamma   90.00
#
_symmetry.space_group_name_H-M   'P 1'
#
loop_
_entity.id
_entity.type
_entity.pdbx_description
1 polymer ?
#
loop_
_entity_poly.entity_id
_entity_poly.type
_entity_poly.pdbx_seq_one_letter_code
_entity_poly.pdbx_strand_id
1 'polypeptide(L)' 'MLGPIPANVQAEVDLSFEISDRIDALMRQKGLSKKKFADALGRRPSEIIKWLSGQHNFTIATLAMLSSFFGQPIITVG' A
#
# COMPACT_ATOMS: atom_id res chain seq x y z
N MET A 1 -3.89 -8.37 -32.94
CA MET A 1 -2.79 -9.04 -32.24
C MET A 1 -2.83 -8.75 -30.78
N LEU A 2 -2.71 -9.78 -30.02
CA LEU A 2 -2.60 -9.59 -28.58
C LEU A 2 -1.13 -9.41 -28.25
N GLY A 3 -0.76 -8.18 -28.02
CA GLY A 3 0.56 -7.92 -27.50
C GLY A 3 0.66 -8.24 -26.02
N PRO A 4 1.81 -8.02 -25.44
CA PRO A 4 1.95 -8.10 -23.99
C PRO A 4 1.07 -7.07 -23.32
N ILE A 5 0.88 -7.22 -22.01
CA ILE A 5 0.14 -6.26 -21.21
C ILE A 5 0.74 -4.87 -21.43
N PRO A 6 -0.10 -3.85 -21.67
CA PRO A 6 0.43 -2.50 -21.86
C PRO A 6 1.32 -2.06 -20.69
N ALA A 7 2.36 -1.33 -21.00
CA ALA A 7 3.36 -0.95 -20.00
C ALA A 7 2.75 -0.19 -18.81
N ASN A 8 1.75 0.66 -19.05
CA ASN A 8 1.09 1.40 -17.98
C ASN A 8 0.33 0.48 -17.02
N VAL A 9 -0.29 -0.59 -17.54
CA VAL A 9 -1.00 -1.56 -16.69
C VAL A 9 -0.01 -2.36 -15.87
N GLN A 10 1.09 -2.79 -16.49
CA GLN A 10 2.14 -3.52 -15.79
C GLN A 10 2.77 -2.66 -14.70
N ALA A 11 3.06 -1.40 -14.99
CA ALA A 11 3.62 -0.48 -14.01
C ALA A 11 2.66 -0.26 -12.83
N GLU A 12 1.36 -0.21 -13.09
CA GLU A 12 0.34 -0.04 -12.08
C GLU A 12 0.30 -1.25 -11.13
N VAL A 13 0.35 -2.46 -11.67
CA VAL A 13 0.38 -3.69 -10.90
C VAL A 13 1.65 -3.76 -10.05
N ASP A 14 2.80 -3.49 -10.65
CA ASP A 14 4.09 -3.51 -9.95
C ASP A 14 4.10 -2.50 -8.82
N LEU A 15 3.58 -1.31 -9.05
CA LEU A 15 3.52 -0.25 -8.05
C LEU A 15 2.61 -0.64 -6.88
N SER A 16 1.49 -1.28 -7.17
CA SER A 16 0.59 -1.76 -6.12
C SER A 16 1.27 -2.77 -5.20
N PHE A 17 2.04 -3.69 -5.76
CA PHE A 17 2.80 -4.66 -4.97
C PHE A 17 3.89 -3.98 -4.15
N GLU A 18 4.62 -3.04 -4.74
CA GLU A 18 5.66 -2.29 -4.03
C GLU A 18 5.08 -1.52 -2.84
N ILE A 19 3.94 -0.88 -3.03
CA ILE A 19 3.26 -0.15 -1.97
C ILE A 19 2.82 -1.10 -0.86
N SER A 20 2.25 -2.25 -1.21
CA SER A 20 1.82 -3.25 -0.25
C SER A 20 3.01 -3.76 0.57
N ASP A 21 4.12 -4.07 -0.07
CA ASP A 21 5.33 -4.52 0.60
C ASP A 21 5.89 -3.44 1.53
N ARG A 22 5.86 -2.20 1.10
CA ARG A 22 6.34 -1.07 1.90
C ARG A 22 5.47 -0.89 3.14
N ILE A 23 4.16 -0.95 2.99
CA ILE A 23 3.22 -0.84 4.11
C ILE A 23 3.46 -1.97 5.12
N ASP A 24 3.61 -3.19 4.62
CA ASP A 24 3.87 -4.35 5.48
C ASP A 24 5.17 -4.17 6.27
N ALA A 25 6.22 -3.74 5.60
CA ALA A 25 7.52 -3.50 6.25
C ALA A 25 7.42 -2.43 7.33
N LEU A 26 6.76 -1.32 7.05
CA LEU A 26 6.60 -0.23 8.02
C LEU A 26 5.73 -0.64 9.19
N MET A 27 4.67 -1.41 8.92
CA MET A 27 3.79 -1.95 9.95
C MET A 27 4.60 -2.84 10.92
N ARG A 28 5.44 -3.71 10.38
CA ARG A 28 6.30 -4.60 11.18
C ARG A 28 7.34 -3.83 11.98
N GLN A 29 7.92 -2.78 11.40
CA GLN A 29 8.88 -1.92 12.11
C GLN A 29 8.26 -1.29 13.34
N LYS A 30 6.98 -0.95 13.28
CA LYS A 30 6.25 -0.36 14.41
C LYS A 30 5.69 -1.43 15.36
N GLY A 31 5.85 -2.70 15.04
CA GLY A 31 5.31 -3.79 15.85
C GLY A 31 3.79 -3.85 15.82
N LEU A 32 3.17 -3.39 14.74
CA LEU A 32 1.71 -3.37 14.63
C LEU A 32 1.20 -4.65 13.96
N SER A 33 0.18 -5.25 14.56
CA SER A 33 -0.60 -6.29 13.89
C SER A 33 -1.58 -5.61 12.91
N LYS A 34 -2.15 -6.39 12.00
CA LYS A 34 -3.15 -5.88 11.07
C LYS A 34 -4.32 -5.22 11.80
N LYS A 35 -4.77 -5.84 12.89
CA LYS A 35 -5.87 -5.31 13.69
C LYS A 35 -5.47 -3.99 14.36
N LYS A 36 -4.30 -3.93 14.97
CA LYS A 36 -3.83 -2.71 15.61
C LYS A 36 -3.61 -1.58 14.62
N PHE A 37 -3.08 -1.92 13.45
CA PHE A 37 -2.91 -0.96 12.38
C PHE A 37 -4.26 -0.40 11.92
N ALA A 38 -5.25 -1.27 11.71
CA ALA A 38 -6.59 -0.86 11.34
C ALA A 38 -7.21 0.04 12.40
N ASP A 39 -7.09 -0.34 13.67
CA ASP A 39 -7.62 0.46 14.79
C ASP A 39 -6.98 1.83 14.85
N ALA A 40 -5.66 1.90 14.67
CA ALA A 40 -4.92 3.15 14.70
C ALA A 40 -5.34 4.11 13.58
N LEU A 41 -5.73 3.57 12.43
CA LEU A 41 -6.16 4.35 11.27
C LEU A 41 -7.67 4.60 11.27
N GLY A 42 -8.43 3.97 12.16
CA GLY A 42 -9.89 4.04 12.13
C GLY A 42 -10.48 3.31 10.93
N ARG A 43 -9.80 2.27 10.47
CA ARG A 43 -10.21 1.47 9.31
C ARG A 43 -10.58 0.06 9.75
N ARG A 44 -11.27 -0.67 8.87
CA ARG A 44 -11.62 -2.06 9.13
C ARG A 44 -10.43 -2.97 8.80
N PRO A 45 -10.22 -4.06 9.57
CA PRO A 45 -9.16 -5.02 9.25
C PRO A 45 -9.24 -5.57 7.83
N SER A 46 -10.45 -5.71 7.28
CA SER A 46 -10.63 -6.17 5.89
C SER A 46 -10.01 -5.22 4.87
N GLU A 47 -10.00 -3.92 5.15
CA GLU A 47 -9.35 -2.94 4.27
C GLU A 47 -7.84 -3.11 4.31
N ILE A 48 -7.28 -3.34 5.49
CA ILE A 48 -5.85 -3.57 5.65
C ILE A 48 -5.41 -4.82 4.89
N ILE A 49 -6.21 -5.88 4.96
CA ILE A 49 -5.93 -7.11 4.24
C ILE A 49 -5.90 -6.85 2.73
N LYS A 50 -6.82 -6.05 2.21
CA LYS A 50 -6.82 -5.66 0.80
C LYS A 50 -5.57 -4.87 0.43
N TRP A 51 -5.17 -3.94 1.28
CA TRP A 51 -3.96 -3.14 1.03
C TRP A 51 -2.71 -4.02 0.96
N LEU A 52 -2.65 -5.05 1.79
CA LEU A 52 -1.49 -5.95 1.85
C LEU A 52 -1.52 -7.05 0.79
N SER A 53 -2.63 -7.19 0.07
CA SER A 53 -2.77 -8.23 -0.96
C SER A 53 -2.02 -7.91 -2.26
N GLY A 54 -1.64 -6.65 -2.45
CA GLY A 54 -0.99 -6.21 -3.68
C GLY A 54 -1.96 -5.93 -4.82
N GLN A 55 -3.26 -6.03 -4.58
CA GLN A 55 -4.28 -5.86 -5.62
C GLN A 55 -5.15 -4.62 -5.43
N HIS A 56 -4.77 -3.76 -4.51
CA HIS A 56 -5.55 -2.57 -4.19
C HIS A 56 -5.02 -1.36 -4.96
N ASN A 57 -5.94 -0.55 -5.49
CA ASN A 57 -5.59 0.74 -6.10
C ASN A 57 -5.55 1.81 -5.01
N PHE A 58 -4.35 2.25 -4.69
CA PHE A 58 -4.17 3.28 -3.68
C PHE A 58 -4.38 4.66 -4.30
N THR A 59 -5.15 5.50 -3.60
CA THR A 59 -5.29 6.89 -3.99
C THR A 59 -4.12 7.69 -3.41
N ILE A 60 -3.84 8.84 -4.02
CA ILE A 60 -2.81 9.74 -3.52
C ILE A 60 -3.13 10.16 -2.09
N ALA A 61 -4.40 10.41 -1.79
CA ALA A 61 -4.83 10.77 -0.45
C ALA A 61 -4.51 9.68 0.58
N THR A 62 -4.73 8.42 0.22
CA THR A 62 -4.40 7.29 1.10
C THR A 62 -2.89 7.18 1.32
N LEU A 63 -2.10 7.35 0.26
CA LEU A 63 -0.64 7.30 0.35
C LEU A 63 -0.11 8.43 1.22
N ALA A 64 -0.66 9.62 1.08
CA ALA A 64 -0.28 10.77 1.90
C ALA A 64 -0.61 10.53 3.38
N MET A 65 -1.77 9.98 3.66
CA MET A 65 -2.19 9.64 5.02
C MET A 65 -1.25 8.61 5.63
N LEU A 66 -0.90 7.56 4.90
CA LEU A 66 0.00 6.51 5.37
C LEU A 66 1.41 7.04 5.59
N SER A 67 1.90 7.88 4.69
CA SER A 67 3.22 8.51 4.84
C SER A 67 3.27 9.35 6.11
N SER A 68 2.21 10.10 6.37
CA SER A 68 2.10 10.91 7.59
C SER A 68 2.03 10.04 8.84
N PHE A 69 1.27 8.96 8.79
CA PHE A 69 1.12 8.03 9.91
C PHE A 69 2.45 7.38 10.29
N PHE A 70 3.20 6.92 9.30
CA PHE A 70 4.49 6.26 9.53
C PHE A 70 5.66 7.24 9.70
N GLY A 71 5.46 8.50 9.33
CA GLY A 71 6.54 9.48 9.32
C GLY A 71 7.62 9.18 8.30
N GLN A 72 7.31 8.40 7.28
CA GLN A 72 8.22 7.98 6.22
C GLN A 72 7.45 7.91 4.90
N PRO A 73 8.09 8.22 3.77
CA PRO A 73 7.40 8.12 2.48
C PRO A 73 7.05 6.65 2.16
N ILE A 74 5.84 6.46 1.63
CA ILE A 74 5.41 5.14 1.17
C ILE A 74 6.03 4.85 -0.19
N ILE A 75 6.04 5.86 -1.07
CA ILE A 75 6.69 5.75 -2.37
C ILE A 75 7.59 6.97 -2.56
N THR A 76 8.66 6.77 -3.31
CA THR A 76 9.55 7.85 -3.69
C THR A 76 9.34 8.15 -5.16
N VAL A 77 9.04 9.40 -5.47
CA VAL A 77 8.90 9.88 -6.83
C VAL A 77 10.17 10.64 -7.15
N GLY A 78 10.93 10.10 -8.06
CA GLY A 78 12.19 10.78 -8.36
C GLY A 78 12.82 10.30 -9.61
#